data_634941a50d1322be0729ad1047cccca4
#
_entry.id   634941a50d1322be0729ad1047cccca4
#
_cell.length_a   1.000
_cell.length_b   1.000
_cell.length_c   1.000
_cell.angle_alpha   90.00
_cell.angle_beta   90.00
_cell.angle_gamma   90.00
#
_symmetry.space_group_name_H-M   'P 1'
#
loop_
_entity.id
_entity.type
_entity.pdbx_description
1 polymer ?
#
loop_
_entity_poly.entity_id
_entity_poly.type
_entity_poly.pdbx_seq_one_letter_code
_entity_poly.pdbx_strand_id
1 'polypeptide(L)'
;SRDALAHPSDPVVHVSWTDARRFCEWSGRRLPTEDEWEFSARGQDRRTFPWGDEWDANRLRDVTREGVGLEPVGSHPEGATPGGLQDLSGSVWEWTATASGEGERRIFKGGSWMDRIPAYFRAAAFSEDAPDYSSISLGFRCAQDASN
;
A
#
# COMPACT_ATOMS: atom_id res chain seq x y z
N SER A 1 13.94 21.85 -3.37
CA SER A 1 14.38 20.44 -3.40
C SER A 1 14.07 19.84 -2.04
N ARG A 2 13.17 18.88 -1.99
CA ARG A 2 13.09 18.01 -0.80
C ARG A 2 14.39 17.23 -0.78
N ASP A 3 15.21 17.52 0.20
CA ASP A 3 16.47 16.85 0.41
C ASP A 3 16.24 15.32 0.52
N ALA A 4 17.21 14.59 0.00
CA ALA A 4 17.21 13.13 -0.12
C ALA A 4 17.22 12.35 1.22
N LEU A 5 16.86 13.00 2.32
CA LEU A 5 16.68 12.38 3.62
C LEU A 5 15.19 12.12 3.82
N ALA A 6 14.82 10.85 4.03
CA ALA A 6 13.46 10.45 4.34
C ALA A 6 12.91 11.29 5.50
N HIS A 7 11.77 11.94 5.28
CA HIS A 7 11.09 12.63 6.36
C HIS A 7 10.47 11.59 7.31
N PRO A 8 10.47 11.80 8.64
CA PRO A 8 9.92 10.82 9.58
C PRO A 8 8.47 10.40 9.33
N SER A 9 7.71 11.23 8.62
CA SER A 9 6.32 10.96 8.26
C SER A 9 6.14 10.38 6.83
N ASP A 10 7.22 10.20 6.08
CA ASP A 10 7.13 9.58 4.76
C ASP A 10 6.91 8.07 4.90
N PRO A 11 6.21 7.43 3.95
CA PRO A 11 6.13 5.98 3.93
C PRO A 11 7.52 5.37 3.73
N VAL A 12 7.77 4.25 4.38
CA VAL A 12 9.00 3.48 4.17
C VAL A 12 8.98 2.86 2.78
N VAL A 13 10.05 3.06 2.03
CA VAL A 13 10.25 2.54 0.69
C VAL A 13 11.65 1.93 0.54
N HIS A 14 11.98 1.39 -0.63
CA HIS A 14 13.24 0.69 -0.88
C HIS A 14 13.48 -0.51 0.05
N VAL A 15 12.41 -1.19 0.43
CA VAL A 15 12.46 -2.39 1.26
C VAL A 15 12.06 -3.61 0.45
N SER A 16 12.81 -4.69 0.60
CA SER A 16 12.45 -5.99 0.04
C SER A 16 11.29 -6.62 0.83
N TRP A 17 10.64 -7.61 0.24
CA TRP A 17 9.64 -8.38 0.97
C TRP A 17 10.22 -9.03 2.25
N THR A 18 11.44 -9.54 2.14
CA THR A 18 12.13 -10.16 3.28
C THR A 18 12.37 -9.16 4.42
N ASP A 19 12.77 -7.92 4.08
CA ASP A 19 13.01 -6.88 5.09
C ASP A 19 11.70 -6.43 5.72
N ALA A 20 10.65 -6.21 4.92
CA ALA A 20 9.32 -5.85 5.38
C ALA A 20 8.74 -6.91 6.34
N ARG A 21 8.85 -8.20 5.97
CA ARG A 21 8.42 -9.31 6.82
C ARG A 21 9.17 -9.32 8.15
N ARG A 22 10.49 -9.25 8.11
CA ARG A 22 11.34 -9.24 9.31
C ARG A 22 11.02 -8.08 10.26
N PHE A 23 10.78 -6.89 9.69
CA PHE A 23 10.40 -5.73 10.50
C PHE A 23 9.07 -5.97 11.22
N CYS A 24 8.04 -6.45 10.51
CA CYS A 24 6.76 -6.74 11.14
C CYS A 24 6.88 -7.81 12.24
N GLU A 25 7.61 -8.89 11.99
CA GLU A 25 7.88 -9.95 12.98
C GLU A 25 8.63 -9.42 14.22
N TRP A 26 9.65 -8.60 14.00
CA TRP A 26 10.38 -7.95 15.09
C TRP A 26 9.49 -7.06 15.96
N SER A 27 8.51 -6.39 15.37
CA SER A 27 7.53 -5.56 16.08
C SER A 27 6.38 -6.35 16.72
N GLY A 28 6.43 -7.69 16.70
CA GLY A 28 5.36 -8.56 17.20
C GLY A 28 4.13 -8.62 16.31
N ARG A 29 4.29 -8.29 15.01
CA ARG A 29 3.24 -8.24 13.99
C ARG A 29 3.63 -9.13 12.81
N ARG A 30 2.88 -9.03 11.72
CA ARG A 30 3.14 -9.73 10.47
C ARG A 30 2.72 -8.88 9.27
N LEU A 31 3.13 -9.26 8.07
CA LEU A 31 2.53 -8.72 6.85
C LEU A 31 1.08 -9.19 6.74
N PRO A 32 0.16 -8.36 6.23
CA PRO A 32 -1.19 -8.81 5.89
C PRO A 32 -1.13 -9.80 4.73
N THR A 33 -2.02 -10.78 4.68
CA THR A 33 -2.26 -11.53 3.46
C THR A 33 -2.91 -10.62 2.39
N GLU A 34 -2.87 -11.05 1.13
CA GLU A 34 -3.58 -10.34 0.05
C GLU A 34 -5.06 -10.17 0.37
N ASP A 35 -5.71 -11.24 0.82
CA ASP A 35 -7.14 -11.24 1.16
C ASP A 35 -7.45 -10.28 2.33
N GLU A 36 -6.61 -10.25 3.36
CA GLU A 36 -6.76 -9.33 4.48
C GLU A 36 -6.59 -7.87 4.05
N TRP A 37 -5.59 -7.60 3.23
CA TRP A 37 -5.35 -6.28 2.68
C TRP A 37 -6.55 -5.82 1.81
N GLU A 38 -7.00 -6.67 0.88
CA GLU A 38 -8.12 -6.38 0.00
C GLU A 38 -9.42 -6.19 0.79
N PHE A 39 -9.71 -7.06 1.75
CA PHE A 39 -10.88 -6.92 2.61
C PHE A 39 -10.85 -5.62 3.42
N SER A 40 -9.68 -5.23 3.93
CA SER A 40 -9.52 -3.97 4.65
C SER A 40 -9.84 -2.76 3.77
N ALA A 41 -9.48 -2.81 2.49
CA ALA A 41 -9.77 -1.74 1.52
C ALA A 41 -11.22 -1.76 1.03
N ARG A 42 -11.77 -2.93 0.73
CA ARG A 42 -13.11 -3.08 0.11
C ARG A 42 -14.26 -3.14 1.10
N GLY A 43 -13.99 -3.64 2.31
CA GLY A 43 -15.04 -3.92 3.28
C GLY A 43 -16.03 -5.00 2.85
N GLN A 44 -17.09 -5.18 3.62
CA GLN A 44 -18.18 -6.13 3.32
C GLN A 44 -19.02 -5.73 2.11
N ASP A 45 -19.11 -4.45 1.83
CA ASP A 45 -19.82 -3.85 0.69
C ASP A 45 -19.04 -3.95 -0.63
N ARG A 46 -17.82 -4.49 -0.59
CA ARG A 46 -16.99 -4.78 -1.76
C ARG A 46 -16.70 -3.57 -2.65
N ARG A 47 -16.44 -2.44 -2.03
CA ARG A 47 -16.09 -1.19 -2.74
C ARG A 47 -14.97 -1.40 -3.76
N THR A 48 -15.00 -0.63 -4.82
CA THR A 48 -13.96 -0.61 -5.86
C THR A 48 -12.69 0.04 -5.32
N PHE A 49 -12.82 1.16 -4.62
CA PHE A 49 -11.75 1.90 -3.96
C PHE A 49 -12.03 1.99 -2.45
N PRO A 50 -11.06 2.32 -1.61
CA PRO A 50 -11.27 2.44 -0.17
C PRO A 50 -12.41 3.38 0.23
N TRP A 51 -12.65 4.43 -0.54
CA TRP A 51 -13.66 5.46 -0.30
C TRP A 51 -15.02 5.19 -0.97
N GLY A 52 -15.12 4.22 -1.88
CA GLY A 52 -16.35 3.93 -2.62
C GLY A 52 -16.10 3.40 -4.03
N ASP A 53 -17.11 3.52 -4.91
CA ASP A 53 -17.05 2.93 -6.24
C ASP A 53 -16.62 3.91 -7.35
N GLU A 54 -16.73 5.20 -7.09
CA GLU A 54 -16.38 6.23 -8.07
C GLU A 54 -14.91 6.65 -7.96
N TRP A 55 -14.25 6.77 -9.11
CA TRP A 55 -12.90 7.28 -9.16
C TRP A 55 -12.83 8.76 -8.79
N ASP A 56 -11.92 9.12 -7.90
CA ASP A 56 -11.64 10.51 -7.54
C ASP A 56 -10.14 10.69 -7.26
N ALA A 57 -9.42 11.31 -8.21
CA ALA A 57 -8.00 11.58 -8.10
C ALA A 57 -7.62 12.53 -6.95
N ASN A 58 -8.59 13.21 -6.33
CA ASN A 58 -8.32 14.07 -5.17
C ASN A 58 -8.15 13.30 -3.87
N ARG A 59 -8.48 12.02 -3.86
CA ARG A 59 -8.49 11.18 -2.65
C ARG A 59 -7.22 10.36 -2.43
N LEU A 60 -6.21 10.53 -3.31
CA LEU A 60 -4.99 9.75 -3.22
C LEU A 60 -3.78 10.53 -3.76
N ARG A 61 -2.59 9.99 -3.48
CA ARG A 61 -1.36 10.41 -4.12
C ARG A 61 -1.06 9.54 -5.33
N ASP A 62 -1.12 10.12 -6.52
CA ASP A 62 -0.71 9.52 -7.80
C ASP A 62 0.24 10.47 -8.55
N VAL A 63 0.66 10.10 -9.75
CA VAL A 63 1.61 10.90 -10.55
C VAL A 63 1.01 12.21 -11.06
N THR A 64 -0.31 12.38 -11.04
CA THR A 64 -0.98 13.59 -11.56
C THR A 64 -0.93 14.76 -10.59
N ARG A 65 -0.61 14.51 -9.31
CA ARG A 65 -0.45 15.56 -8.31
C ARG A 65 0.81 16.38 -8.53
N GLU A 66 0.71 17.67 -8.26
CA GLU A 66 1.86 18.56 -8.29
C GLU A 66 2.91 18.14 -7.26
N GLY A 67 4.18 18.27 -7.64
CA GLY A 67 5.32 17.84 -6.83
C GLY A 67 5.81 16.45 -7.22
N VAL A 68 7.07 16.19 -6.92
CA VAL A 68 7.74 14.93 -7.21
C VAL A 68 8.00 14.17 -5.91
N GLY A 69 7.61 12.91 -5.86
CA GLY A 69 7.96 11.98 -4.80
C GLY A 69 6.86 11.71 -3.79
N LEU A 70 7.31 11.22 -2.65
CA LEU A 70 6.48 10.82 -1.53
C LEU A 70 5.82 12.02 -0.85
N GLU A 71 4.66 11.77 -0.27
CA GLU A 71 3.99 12.66 0.68
C GLU A 71 3.93 12.00 2.05
N PRO A 72 3.84 12.77 3.15
CA PRO A 72 3.62 12.20 4.47
C PRO A 72 2.41 11.26 4.51
N VAL A 73 2.53 10.17 5.27
CA VAL A 73 1.38 9.27 5.48
C VAL A 73 0.19 10.03 6.04
N GLY A 74 -1.02 9.68 5.60
CA GLY A 74 -2.24 10.35 6.03
C GLY A 74 -2.51 11.71 5.37
N SER A 75 -1.80 12.06 4.30
CA SER A 75 -2.02 13.33 3.57
C SER A 75 -3.38 13.41 2.86
N HIS A 76 -4.02 12.27 2.63
CA HIS A 76 -5.30 12.16 1.93
C HIS A 76 -6.39 11.50 2.79
N PRO A 77 -6.85 12.14 3.87
CA PRO A 77 -7.82 11.54 4.79
C PRO A 77 -9.17 11.23 4.13
N GLU A 78 -9.52 11.94 3.05
CA GLU A 78 -10.75 11.69 2.26
C GLU A 78 -10.67 10.41 1.41
N GLY A 79 -9.47 9.85 1.24
CA GLY A 79 -9.22 8.55 0.61
C GLY A 79 -9.31 7.37 1.57
N ALA A 80 -9.60 7.62 2.85
CA ALA A 80 -9.72 6.58 3.85
C ALA A 80 -10.95 5.68 3.64
N THR A 81 -10.88 4.48 4.17
CA THR A 81 -12.07 3.62 4.31
C THR A 81 -13.04 4.21 5.33
N PRO A 82 -14.33 3.79 5.35
CA PRO A 82 -15.25 4.15 6.42
C PRO A 82 -14.76 3.83 7.83
N GLY A 83 -13.90 2.83 7.97
CA GLY A 83 -13.24 2.47 9.24
C GLY A 83 -12.00 3.30 9.57
N GLY A 84 -11.61 4.25 8.72
CA GLY A 84 -10.50 5.18 8.96
C GLY A 84 -9.12 4.69 8.53
N LEU A 85 -9.00 3.58 7.79
CA LEU A 85 -7.73 3.15 7.22
C LEU A 85 -7.35 4.05 6.05
N GLN A 86 -6.14 4.62 6.10
CA GLN A 86 -5.64 5.59 5.13
C GLN A 86 -4.59 4.99 4.21
N ASP A 87 -4.38 5.65 3.05
CA ASP A 87 -3.33 5.36 2.08
C ASP A 87 -3.38 3.94 1.49
N LEU A 88 -4.56 3.32 1.44
CA LEU A 88 -4.77 2.00 0.80
C LEU A 88 -4.90 2.10 -0.74
N SER A 89 -4.96 3.30 -1.29
CA SER A 89 -4.86 3.57 -2.72
C SER A 89 -3.90 4.73 -2.94
N GLY A 90 -2.92 4.54 -3.81
CA GLY A 90 -1.87 5.53 -4.04
C GLY A 90 -0.82 5.55 -2.93
N SER A 91 -0.04 6.62 -2.87
CA SER A 91 1.15 6.73 -2.03
C SER A 91 2.22 5.71 -2.44
N VAL A 92 2.24 4.52 -1.87
CA VAL A 92 3.16 3.44 -2.26
C VAL A 92 2.43 2.11 -2.41
N TRP A 93 2.90 1.27 -3.32
CA TRP A 93 2.54 -0.15 -3.32
C TRP A 93 2.93 -0.78 -1.99
N GLU A 94 2.19 -1.78 -1.55
CA GLU A 94 2.40 -2.41 -0.25
C GLU A 94 2.54 -3.94 -0.38
N TRP A 95 3.67 -4.46 0.12
CA TRP A 95 3.91 -5.89 0.19
C TRP A 95 2.85 -6.62 1.01
N THR A 96 2.41 -7.77 0.53
CA THR A 96 1.59 -8.71 1.29
C THR A 96 2.37 -10.00 1.62
N ALA A 97 1.86 -10.81 2.53
CA ALA A 97 2.45 -12.10 2.85
C ALA A 97 2.25 -13.15 1.74
N THR A 98 1.33 -12.89 0.80
CA THR A 98 0.87 -13.87 -0.18
C THR A 98 1.87 -14.07 -1.30
N ALA A 99 2.19 -15.35 -1.59
CA ALA A 99 2.95 -15.74 -2.76
C ALA A 99 2.02 -15.82 -3.99
N SER A 100 2.54 -15.48 -5.16
CA SER A 100 1.81 -15.67 -6.41
C SER A 100 2.29 -16.94 -7.13
N GLY A 101 1.38 -17.55 -7.89
CA GLY A 101 1.66 -18.69 -8.75
C GLY A 101 2.42 -19.82 -8.01
N GLU A 102 3.58 -20.20 -8.51
CA GLU A 102 4.40 -21.28 -7.94
C GLU A 102 5.23 -20.88 -6.71
N GLY A 103 4.96 -19.71 -6.10
CA GLY A 103 5.52 -19.31 -4.81
C GLY A 103 6.82 -18.53 -4.85
N GLU A 104 7.35 -18.23 -6.02
CA GLU A 104 8.61 -17.50 -6.17
C GLU A 104 8.45 -15.97 -6.04
N ARG A 105 7.30 -15.44 -6.43
CA ARG A 105 7.00 -14.01 -6.39
C ARG A 105 6.07 -13.67 -5.22
N ARG A 106 6.05 -12.41 -4.82
CA ARG A 106 5.22 -11.89 -3.74
C ARG A 106 4.31 -10.82 -4.26
N ILE A 107 3.05 -10.84 -3.81
CA ILE A 107 2.01 -9.90 -4.23
C ILE A 107 2.14 -8.62 -3.43
N PHE A 108 1.93 -7.49 -4.12
CA PHE A 108 1.76 -6.17 -3.53
C PHE A 108 0.56 -5.45 -4.14
N LYS A 109 -0.03 -4.52 -3.39
CA LYS A 109 -1.33 -3.90 -3.67
C LYS A 109 -1.30 -2.40 -3.45
N GLY A 110 -2.30 -1.69 -3.99
CA GLY A 110 -2.63 -0.32 -3.64
C GLY A 110 -2.28 0.75 -4.69
N GLY A 111 -1.39 0.47 -5.63
CA GLY A 111 -0.87 1.51 -6.52
C GLY A 111 0.06 2.49 -5.81
N SER A 112 0.69 3.39 -6.55
CA SER A 112 1.69 4.30 -6.00
C SER A 112 1.62 5.70 -6.59
N TRP A 113 2.41 6.60 -6.01
CA TRP A 113 2.60 7.97 -6.50
C TRP A 113 3.18 8.05 -7.94
N MET A 114 3.71 6.95 -8.48
CA MET A 114 4.24 6.87 -9.84
C MET A 114 3.19 6.41 -10.86
N ASP A 115 2.05 5.91 -10.41
CA ASP A 115 1.01 5.38 -11.27
C ASP A 115 -0.02 6.46 -11.65
N ARG A 116 -0.67 6.26 -12.81
CA ARG A 116 -1.68 7.21 -13.32
C ARG A 116 -3.00 6.53 -13.71
N ILE A 117 -2.99 5.21 -13.89
CA ILE A 117 -4.14 4.46 -14.42
C ILE A 117 -5.07 4.09 -13.27
N PRO A 118 -6.33 4.56 -13.25
CA PRO A 118 -7.27 4.29 -12.15
C PRO A 118 -7.42 2.81 -11.79
N ALA A 119 -7.27 1.92 -12.78
CA ALA A 119 -7.36 0.48 -12.55
C ALA A 119 -6.32 -0.06 -11.55
N TYR A 120 -5.13 0.55 -11.45
CA TYR A 120 -4.09 0.13 -10.51
C TYR A 120 -4.43 0.44 -9.05
N PHE A 121 -5.31 1.42 -8.83
CA PHE A 121 -5.73 1.86 -7.50
C PHE A 121 -6.97 1.15 -6.96
N ARG A 122 -7.57 0.26 -7.76
CA ARG A 122 -8.67 -0.59 -7.28
C ARG A 122 -8.17 -1.50 -6.18
N ALA A 123 -8.97 -1.69 -5.14
CA ALA A 123 -8.62 -2.58 -4.04
C ALA A 123 -8.36 -4.03 -4.49
N ALA A 124 -9.01 -4.49 -5.56
CA ALA A 124 -8.77 -5.81 -6.14
C ALA A 124 -7.51 -5.90 -7.01
N ALA A 125 -6.93 -4.77 -7.42
CA ALA A 125 -5.72 -4.77 -8.24
C ALA A 125 -4.52 -5.26 -7.44
N PHE A 126 -3.61 -5.93 -8.12
CA PHE A 126 -2.34 -6.36 -7.55
C PHE A 126 -1.22 -6.32 -8.59
N SER A 127 -0.01 -6.33 -8.11
CA SER A 127 1.18 -6.63 -8.88
C SER A 127 2.06 -7.60 -8.09
N GLU A 128 3.15 -8.05 -8.67
CA GLU A 128 4.01 -9.05 -8.03
C GLU A 128 5.46 -8.90 -8.48
N ASP A 129 6.39 -9.24 -7.61
CA ASP A 129 7.79 -9.31 -7.94
C ASP A 129 8.56 -10.30 -7.05
N ALA A 130 9.84 -10.50 -7.35
CA ALA A 130 10.73 -11.34 -6.56
C ALA A 130 10.87 -10.81 -5.12
N PRO A 131 11.07 -11.69 -4.12
CA PRO A 131 11.15 -11.27 -2.71
C PRO A 131 12.31 -10.33 -2.38
N ASP A 132 13.32 -10.24 -3.22
CA ASP A 132 14.47 -9.33 -3.10
C ASP A 132 14.31 -8.02 -3.88
N TYR A 133 13.24 -7.89 -4.67
CA TYR A 133 12.93 -6.64 -5.36
C TYR A 133 12.63 -5.51 -4.37
N SER A 134 13.06 -4.31 -4.70
CA SER A 134 12.73 -3.10 -3.94
C SER A 134 12.60 -1.90 -4.88
N SER A 135 11.79 -0.93 -4.51
CA SER A 135 11.51 0.24 -5.34
C SER A 135 11.24 1.47 -4.48
N ILE A 136 11.46 2.64 -5.06
CA ILE A 136 11.09 3.95 -4.50
C ILE A 136 9.56 4.13 -4.33
N SER A 137 8.78 3.25 -4.93
CA SER A 137 7.31 3.29 -4.89
C SER A 137 6.69 2.08 -4.18
N LEU A 138 7.51 1.26 -3.50
CA LEU A 138 7.08 0.03 -2.84
C LEU A 138 7.53 0.01 -1.38
N GLY A 139 6.55 -0.12 -0.50
CA GLY A 139 6.70 -0.20 0.94
C GLY A 139 5.83 -1.30 1.53
N PHE A 140 5.33 -1.12 2.74
CA PHE A 140 4.48 -2.10 3.43
C PHE A 140 3.75 -1.48 4.62
N ARG A 141 2.76 -2.20 5.09
CA ARG A 141 2.19 -2.05 6.44
C ARG A 141 2.15 -3.39 7.15
N CYS A 142 2.16 -3.37 8.48
CA CYS A 142 2.01 -4.57 9.27
C CYS A 142 0.55 -4.78 9.68
N ALA A 143 0.17 -6.05 9.84
CA ALA A 143 -1.07 -6.48 10.43
C ALA A 143 -0.81 -7.10 11.81
N GLN A 144 -1.82 -7.10 12.66
CA GLN A 144 -1.78 -7.72 13.97
C GLN A 144 -3.04 -8.57 14.15
N ASP A 145 -2.86 -9.77 14.68
CA ASP A 145 -4.00 -10.61 15.02
C ASP A 145 -4.81 -9.98 16.15
N ALA A 146 -6.13 -10.16 16.10
CA ALA A 146 -7.00 -9.69 17.17
C ALA A 146 -6.61 -10.37 18.49
N SER A 147 -6.56 -9.59 19.58
CA SER A 147 -6.36 -10.14 20.91
C SER A 147 -7.58 -10.96 21.30
N ASN A 148 -7.36 -12.20 21.77
CA ASN A 148 -8.42 -13.04 22.33
C ASN A 148 -8.85 -12.50 23.70
#